data_4bf32ecc8f20734af0a0fc4f293bebcb
#
_entry.id   4bf32ecc8f20734af0a0fc4f293bebcb
#
_cell.length_a   1.000
_cell.length_b   1.000
_cell.length_c   1.000
_cell.angle_alpha   90.00
_cell.angle_beta   90.00
_cell.angle_gamma   90.00
#
_symmetry.space_group_name_H-M   'P 1'
#
loop_
_entity.id
_entity.type
_entity.pdbx_description
1 polymer ?
#
loop_
_entity_poly.entity_id
_entity_poly.type
_entity_poly.pdbx_seq_one_letter_code
_entity_poly.pdbx_strand_id
1 'polypeptide(L)'
;KRNTDKQKDKFIQTFLSDVLNIRDDINVIEIEEKKRKYHNIYIGDVSKADKIITTYFDTPIVSFGDYSFTDTEKNKRNTLTRIAFESVASLCIGLGIFFFLMRVFEGTLLTTVLTVFALAFFYVFNGIVKGRPSSKTQVRNTSSIIEVLSLLEKYKKNKRVAFAVVDGGCTNGIGFVALRNSVKAKLKIY
;
A
#
# COMPACT_ATOMS: atom_id res chain seq x y z
N LYS A 1 -0.16 -9.15 2.90
CA LYS A 1 0.43 -7.90 2.41
C LYS A 1 -0.40 -7.38 1.24
N ARG A 2 -0.59 -6.07 1.12
CA ARG A 2 -1.44 -5.40 0.12
C ARG A 2 -0.65 -4.24 -0.48
N ASN A 3 0.46 -4.56 -1.16
CA ASN A 3 1.39 -3.57 -1.71
C ASN A 3 1.48 -3.63 -3.24
N THR A 4 1.33 -4.81 -3.84
CA THR A 4 1.30 -4.97 -5.29
C THR A 4 -0.14 -4.97 -5.80
N ASP A 5 -0.37 -4.57 -7.05
CA ASP A 5 -1.71 -4.54 -7.66
C ASP A 5 -2.41 -5.90 -7.53
N LYS A 6 -1.73 -7.00 -7.87
CA LYS A 6 -2.26 -8.35 -7.69
C LYS A 6 -2.68 -8.68 -6.25
N GLN A 7 -1.96 -8.18 -5.25
CA GLN A 7 -2.31 -8.40 -3.83
C GLN A 7 -3.50 -7.52 -3.41
N LYS A 8 -3.59 -6.32 -3.94
CA LYS A 8 -4.71 -5.40 -3.73
C LYS A 8 -5.98 -5.96 -4.36
N ASP A 9 -5.91 -6.42 -5.61
CA ASP A 9 -7.05 -7.02 -6.32
C ASP A 9 -7.60 -8.25 -5.57
N LYS A 10 -6.70 -9.13 -5.11
CA LYS A 10 -7.11 -10.28 -4.29
C LYS A 10 -7.81 -9.85 -3.00
N PHE A 11 -7.29 -8.80 -2.34
CA PHE A 11 -7.93 -8.25 -1.14
C PHE A 11 -9.30 -7.67 -1.47
N ILE A 12 -9.41 -6.87 -2.53
CA ILE A 12 -10.67 -6.26 -2.97
C ILE A 12 -11.71 -7.34 -3.23
N GLN A 13 -11.37 -8.38 -3.99
CA GLN A 13 -12.28 -9.49 -4.29
C GLN A 13 -12.77 -10.19 -3.02
N THR A 14 -11.86 -10.51 -2.08
CA THR A 14 -12.23 -11.15 -0.81
C THR A 14 -13.10 -10.23 0.03
N PHE A 15 -12.73 -8.95 0.17
CA PHE A 15 -13.47 -7.97 0.94
C PHE A 15 -14.87 -7.72 0.37
N LEU A 16 -14.99 -7.62 -0.95
CA LEU A 16 -16.29 -7.49 -1.62
C LEU A 16 -17.19 -8.71 -1.38
N SER A 17 -16.63 -9.91 -1.43
CA SER A 17 -17.38 -11.14 -1.10
C SER A 17 -17.96 -11.11 0.31
N ASP A 18 -17.17 -10.64 1.29
CA ASP A 18 -17.63 -10.53 2.68
C ASP A 18 -18.71 -9.44 2.84
N VAL A 19 -18.50 -8.28 2.20
CA VAL A 19 -19.41 -7.14 2.30
C VAL A 19 -20.74 -7.37 1.59
N LEU A 20 -20.74 -8.06 0.45
CA LEU A 20 -21.98 -8.39 -0.29
C LEU A 20 -22.97 -9.22 0.53
N ASN A 21 -22.49 -10.01 1.51
CA ASN A 21 -23.36 -10.73 2.44
C ASN A 21 -24.05 -9.80 3.46
N ILE A 22 -23.57 -8.56 3.60
CA ILE A 22 -24.06 -7.58 4.59
C ILE A 22 -24.87 -6.47 3.90
N ARG A 23 -24.30 -5.89 2.80
CA ARG A 23 -24.89 -4.78 2.04
C ARG A 23 -24.61 -4.96 0.56
N ASP A 24 -25.58 -4.56 -0.27
CA ASP A 24 -25.54 -4.65 -1.74
C ASP A 24 -25.19 -3.32 -2.44
N ASP A 25 -25.22 -2.20 -1.71
CA ASP A 25 -24.96 -0.85 -2.23
C ASP A 25 -23.47 -0.51 -2.27
N ILE A 26 -22.71 -1.32 -3.00
CA ILE A 26 -21.25 -1.22 -3.10
C ILE A 26 -20.86 -0.60 -4.46
N ASN A 27 -19.89 0.30 -4.42
CA ASN A 27 -19.29 0.90 -5.61
C ASN A 27 -17.75 0.90 -5.49
N VAL A 28 -17.06 0.37 -6.51
CA VAL A 28 -15.60 0.39 -6.59
C VAL A 28 -15.20 1.43 -7.64
N ILE A 29 -14.46 2.44 -7.22
CA ILE A 29 -14.02 3.53 -8.09
C ILE A 29 -12.53 3.38 -8.36
N GLU A 30 -12.18 3.31 -9.65
CA GLU A 30 -10.79 3.37 -10.10
C GLU A 30 -10.35 4.83 -10.22
N ILE A 31 -9.17 5.13 -9.69
CA ILE A 31 -8.54 6.45 -9.72
C ILE A 31 -7.19 6.27 -10.40
N GLU A 32 -6.94 7.00 -11.47
CA GLU A 32 -5.67 6.99 -12.16
C GLU A 32 -4.84 8.23 -11.80
N GLU A 33 -3.62 8.01 -11.30
CA GLU A 33 -2.64 9.08 -11.04
C GLU A 33 -1.24 8.64 -11.50
N LYS A 34 -0.62 9.43 -12.38
CA LYS A 34 0.77 9.22 -12.85
C LYS A 34 1.03 7.79 -13.32
N LYS A 35 0.13 7.22 -14.11
CA LYS A 35 0.18 5.83 -14.64
C LYS A 35 0.04 4.73 -13.57
N ARG A 36 -0.46 5.07 -12.39
CA ARG A 36 -0.82 4.09 -11.35
C ARG A 36 -2.32 4.11 -11.14
N LYS A 37 -2.87 2.92 -10.95
CA LYS A 37 -4.29 2.71 -10.66
C LYS A 37 -4.47 2.49 -9.17
N TYR A 38 -5.44 3.16 -8.60
CA TYR A 38 -5.87 3.04 -7.21
C TYR A 38 -7.35 2.70 -7.19
N HIS A 39 -7.80 1.98 -6.19
CA HIS A 39 -9.18 1.54 -6.09
C HIS A 39 -9.77 1.93 -4.73
N ASN A 40 -10.81 2.75 -4.73
CA ASN A 40 -11.60 3.02 -3.54
C ASN A 40 -12.86 2.18 -3.55
N ILE A 41 -13.20 1.58 -2.41
CA ILE A 41 -14.43 0.81 -2.20
C ILE A 41 -15.37 1.67 -1.36
N TYR A 42 -16.50 2.04 -1.92
CA TYR A 42 -17.54 2.78 -1.22
C TYR A 42 -18.74 1.88 -0.99
N ILE A 43 -19.29 1.92 0.22
CA ILE A 43 -20.47 1.16 0.63
C ILE A 43 -21.49 2.17 1.15
N GLY A 44 -22.58 2.28 0.45
CA GLY A 44 -23.56 3.36 0.61
C GLY A 44 -23.24 4.60 -0.24
N ASP A 45 -24.16 5.55 -0.25
CA ASP A 45 -23.99 6.80 -0.98
C ASP A 45 -23.16 7.81 -0.18
N VAL A 46 -21.85 7.86 -0.44
CA VAL A 46 -20.92 8.78 0.24
C VAL A 46 -21.27 10.26 0.00
N SER A 47 -22.04 10.58 -1.04
CA SER A 47 -22.44 11.96 -1.34
C SER A 47 -23.64 12.44 -0.53
N LYS A 48 -24.45 11.52 0.00
CA LYS A 48 -25.68 11.80 0.73
C LYS A 48 -25.65 11.37 2.19
N ALA A 49 -24.65 10.59 2.59
CA ALA A 49 -24.56 10.08 3.95
C ALA A 49 -24.35 11.21 4.99
N ASP A 50 -24.94 11.06 6.14
CA ASP A 50 -24.73 11.97 7.28
C ASP A 50 -23.35 11.73 7.93
N LYS A 51 -22.87 10.49 7.84
CA LYS A 51 -21.57 10.07 8.39
C LYS A 51 -20.86 9.13 7.42
N ILE A 52 -19.56 9.32 7.26
CA ILE A 52 -18.70 8.43 6.49
C ILE A 52 -17.64 7.88 7.44
N ILE A 53 -17.61 6.55 7.55
CA ILE A 53 -16.56 5.82 8.27
C ILE A 53 -15.53 5.41 7.25
N THR A 54 -14.28 5.84 7.44
CA THR A 54 -13.23 5.60 6.46
C THR A 54 -12.01 4.91 7.04
N THR A 55 -11.42 4.03 6.25
CA THR A 55 -10.11 3.42 6.53
C THR A 55 -9.36 3.21 5.21
N TYR A 56 -8.08 2.85 5.30
CA TYR A 56 -7.29 2.48 4.14
C TYR A 56 -6.84 1.02 4.23
N PHE A 57 -6.61 0.39 3.08
CA PHE A 57 -6.26 -1.03 3.04
C PHE A 57 -4.85 -1.32 2.54
N ASP A 58 -4.14 -0.38 1.94
CA ASP A 58 -2.78 -0.58 1.45
C ASP A 58 -1.78 -0.82 2.59
N THR A 59 -0.76 -1.64 2.31
CA THR A 59 0.26 -1.98 3.30
C THR A 59 1.39 -0.96 3.26
N PRO A 60 1.76 -0.34 4.41
CA PRO A 60 2.84 0.61 4.47
C PRO A 60 4.20 -0.03 4.15
N ILE A 61 5.10 0.77 3.60
CA ILE A 61 6.50 0.40 3.44
C ILE A 61 7.18 0.43 4.82
N VAL A 62 8.16 -0.45 5.02
CA VAL A 62 8.96 -0.46 6.25
C VAL A 62 9.75 0.84 6.35
N SER A 63 9.74 1.47 7.53
CA SER A 63 10.46 2.70 7.85
C SER A 63 11.43 2.51 8.99
N PHE A 64 12.35 3.45 9.19
CA PHE A 64 13.12 3.53 10.42
C PHE A 64 12.27 4.12 11.56
N GLY A 65 12.48 3.60 12.78
CA GLY A 65 11.79 4.08 13.98
C GLY A 65 10.29 3.82 14.03
N ASP A 66 9.66 4.42 15.02
CA ASP A 66 8.24 4.26 15.26
C ASP A 66 7.40 5.16 14.34
N TYR A 67 6.23 4.65 14.00
CA TYR A 67 5.27 5.40 13.22
C TYR A 67 4.59 6.48 14.06
N SER A 68 4.62 7.71 13.57
CA SER A 68 3.87 8.83 14.17
C SER A 68 2.52 8.98 13.50
N PHE A 69 1.44 9.04 14.29
CA PHE A 69 0.09 9.29 13.77
C PHE A 69 -0.12 10.76 13.38
N THR A 70 0.64 11.67 13.96
CA THR A 70 0.48 13.11 13.80
C THR A 70 1.49 13.73 12.83
N ASP A 71 2.67 13.10 12.64
CA ASP A 71 3.76 13.64 11.84
C ASP A 71 3.98 12.77 10.59
N THR A 72 3.24 13.09 9.54
CA THR A 72 3.33 12.39 8.24
C THR A 72 4.66 12.65 7.53
N GLU A 73 5.26 13.85 7.68
CA GLU A 73 6.54 14.21 7.08
C GLU A 73 7.70 13.42 7.73
N LYS A 74 7.67 13.24 9.04
CA LYS A 74 8.61 12.37 9.74
C LYS A 74 8.53 10.92 9.23
N ASN A 75 7.33 10.39 9.07
CA ASN A 75 7.12 9.05 8.54
C ASN A 75 7.67 8.91 7.11
N LYS A 76 7.42 9.88 6.25
CA LYS A 76 7.93 9.92 4.87
C LYS A 76 9.45 9.97 4.86
N ARG A 77 10.05 10.87 5.63
CA ARG A 77 11.50 11.00 5.76
C ARG A 77 12.14 9.69 6.23
N ASN A 78 11.61 9.08 7.30
CA ASN A 78 12.11 7.83 7.85
C ASN A 78 12.03 6.67 6.84
N THR A 79 10.96 6.62 6.04
CA THR A 79 10.80 5.64 4.96
C THR A 79 11.82 5.86 3.86
N LEU A 80 11.99 7.10 3.39
CA LEU A 80 12.95 7.45 2.32
C LEU A 80 14.40 7.21 2.78
N THR A 81 14.74 7.61 4.00
CA THR A 81 16.08 7.38 4.57
C THR A 81 16.39 5.89 4.64
N ARG A 82 15.41 5.06 5.02
CA ARG A 82 15.60 3.61 5.02
C ARG A 82 15.83 3.04 3.63
N ILE A 83 15.02 3.43 2.65
CA ILE A 83 15.19 2.98 1.26
C ILE A 83 16.56 3.40 0.73
N ALA A 84 16.98 4.65 0.97
CA ALA A 84 18.30 5.15 0.56
C ALA A 84 19.43 4.33 1.22
N PHE A 85 19.35 4.10 2.52
CA PHE A 85 20.34 3.31 3.25
C PHE A 85 20.44 1.86 2.71
N GLU A 86 19.30 1.17 2.56
CA GLU A 86 19.26 -0.19 2.02
C GLU A 86 19.77 -0.24 0.57
N SER A 87 19.51 0.79 -0.23
CA SER A 87 20.00 0.90 -1.62
C SER A 87 21.52 1.08 -1.65
N VAL A 88 22.08 1.98 -0.85
CA VAL A 88 23.53 2.20 -0.77
C VAL A 88 24.23 0.94 -0.25
N ALA A 89 23.74 0.33 0.83
CA ALA A 89 24.30 -0.90 1.36
C ALA A 89 24.28 -2.04 0.33
N SER A 90 23.17 -2.18 -0.42
CA SER A 90 23.06 -3.18 -1.49
C SER A 90 24.05 -2.93 -2.62
N LEU A 91 24.27 -1.67 -3.02
CA LEU A 91 25.29 -1.32 -4.02
C LEU A 91 26.70 -1.66 -3.54
N CYS A 92 27.06 -1.32 -2.29
CA CYS A 92 28.36 -1.68 -1.73
C CYS A 92 28.58 -3.19 -1.70
N ILE A 93 27.59 -3.97 -1.26
CA ILE A 93 27.64 -5.43 -1.26
C ILE A 93 27.76 -5.96 -2.70
N GLY A 94 26.96 -5.43 -3.63
CA GLY A 94 27.00 -5.82 -5.04
C GLY A 94 28.36 -5.58 -5.69
N LEU A 95 28.98 -4.43 -5.44
CA LEU A 95 30.34 -4.12 -5.89
C LEU A 95 31.37 -5.08 -5.28
N GLY A 96 31.29 -5.37 -3.99
CA GLY A 96 32.17 -6.33 -3.33
C GLY A 96 32.09 -7.72 -3.96
N ILE A 97 30.87 -8.21 -4.22
CA ILE A 97 30.66 -9.49 -4.90
C ILE A 97 31.20 -9.45 -6.33
N PHE A 98 30.96 -8.35 -7.08
CA PHE A 98 31.46 -8.17 -8.42
C PHE A 98 33.01 -8.29 -8.50
N PHE A 99 33.73 -7.57 -7.65
CA PHE A 99 35.20 -7.64 -7.60
C PHE A 99 35.71 -9.02 -7.14
N PHE A 100 35.01 -9.68 -6.23
CA PHE A 100 35.32 -11.04 -5.83
C PHE A 100 35.19 -12.01 -7.01
N LEU A 101 34.09 -11.94 -7.78
CA LEU A 101 33.86 -12.79 -8.96
C LEU A 101 34.94 -12.57 -10.03
N MET A 102 35.34 -11.32 -10.27
CA MET A 102 36.43 -11.00 -11.21
C MET A 102 37.77 -11.58 -10.79
N ARG A 103 38.00 -11.84 -9.48
CA ARG A 103 39.24 -12.44 -9.01
C ARG A 103 39.25 -13.98 -9.04
N VAL A 104 38.05 -14.58 -9.00
CA VAL A 104 37.90 -16.04 -8.91
C VAL A 104 37.72 -16.71 -10.26
N PHE A 105 37.07 -16.02 -11.19
CA PHE A 105 36.71 -16.57 -12.51
C PHE A 105 37.46 -15.88 -13.64
N GLU A 106 37.70 -16.61 -14.74
CA GLU A 106 38.36 -16.12 -15.92
C GLU A 106 37.64 -16.56 -17.22
N GLY A 107 37.96 -15.88 -18.32
CA GLY A 107 37.47 -16.22 -19.67
C GLY A 107 35.96 -16.19 -19.80
N THR A 108 35.41 -17.11 -20.58
CA THR A 108 33.98 -17.21 -20.88
C THR A 108 33.14 -17.54 -19.64
N LEU A 109 33.69 -18.25 -18.66
CA LEU A 109 33.03 -18.57 -17.41
C LEU A 109 32.78 -17.29 -16.60
N LEU A 110 33.78 -16.39 -16.51
CA LEU A 110 33.62 -15.10 -15.86
C LEU A 110 32.47 -14.30 -16.48
N THR A 111 32.40 -14.19 -17.79
CA THR A 111 31.36 -13.44 -18.49
C THR A 111 29.97 -13.98 -18.17
N THR A 112 29.82 -15.30 -18.19
CA THR A 112 28.55 -15.97 -17.88
C THR A 112 28.12 -15.69 -16.44
N VAL A 113 29.04 -15.88 -15.48
CA VAL A 113 28.76 -15.66 -14.05
C VAL A 113 28.41 -14.21 -13.77
N LEU A 114 29.14 -13.24 -14.34
CA LEU A 114 28.84 -11.82 -14.17
C LEU A 114 27.49 -11.44 -14.77
N THR A 115 27.10 -12.02 -15.92
CA THR A 115 25.79 -11.76 -16.51
C THR A 115 24.67 -12.26 -15.62
N VAL A 116 24.75 -13.48 -15.12
CA VAL A 116 23.75 -14.05 -14.20
C VAL A 116 23.69 -13.23 -12.90
N PHE A 117 24.85 -12.88 -12.35
CA PHE A 117 24.92 -12.03 -11.16
C PHE A 117 24.26 -10.67 -11.38
N ALA A 118 24.55 -9.99 -12.50
CA ALA A 118 23.97 -8.68 -12.82
C ALA A 118 22.43 -8.76 -12.90
N LEU A 119 21.88 -9.75 -13.60
CA LEU A 119 20.43 -9.94 -13.70
C LEU A 119 19.79 -10.17 -12.33
N ALA A 120 20.37 -11.05 -11.51
CA ALA A 120 19.88 -11.32 -10.17
C ALA A 120 19.99 -10.08 -9.26
N PHE A 121 21.14 -9.38 -9.32
CA PHE A 121 21.36 -8.17 -8.54
C PHE A 121 20.33 -7.08 -8.88
N PHE A 122 20.14 -6.77 -10.16
CA PHE A 122 19.16 -5.75 -10.57
C PHE A 122 17.73 -6.13 -10.21
N TYR A 123 17.37 -7.42 -10.26
CA TYR A 123 16.06 -7.89 -9.79
C TYR A 123 15.84 -7.59 -8.30
N VAL A 124 16.81 -7.95 -7.45
CA VAL A 124 16.75 -7.71 -6.00
C VAL A 124 16.79 -6.21 -5.70
N PHE A 125 17.70 -5.47 -6.34
CA PHE A 125 17.88 -4.03 -6.16
C PHE A 125 16.61 -3.25 -6.49
N ASN A 126 15.93 -3.57 -7.59
CA ASN A 126 14.64 -2.97 -7.94
C ASN A 126 13.57 -3.21 -6.86
N GLY A 127 13.59 -4.37 -6.20
CA GLY A 127 12.72 -4.65 -5.05
C GLY A 127 13.04 -3.77 -3.83
N ILE A 128 14.32 -3.46 -3.59
CA ILE A 128 14.76 -2.57 -2.50
C ILE A 128 14.32 -1.13 -2.76
N VAL A 129 14.58 -0.61 -3.96
CA VAL A 129 14.24 0.77 -4.36
C VAL A 129 12.72 1.02 -4.30
N LYS A 130 11.91 0.04 -4.65
CA LYS A 130 10.44 0.12 -4.50
C LYS A 130 9.96 0.14 -3.05
N GLY A 131 10.84 -0.18 -2.11
CA GLY A 131 10.53 -0.32 -0.70
C GLY A 131 9.86 -1.66 -0.36
N ARG A 132 10.27 -2.24 0.76
CA ARG A 132 9.72 -3.51 1.23
C ARG A 132 8.42 -3.29 2.01
N PRO A 133 7.33 -4.02 1.70
CA PRO A 133 6.10 -3.90 2.47
C PRO A 133 6.29 -4.41 3.90
N SER A 134 5.81 -3.66 4.88
CA SER A 134 5.85 -4.05 6.29
C SER A 134 5.04 -5.33 6.52
N SER A 135 5.56 -6.22 7.37
CA SER A 135 4.82 -7.38 7.88
C SER A 135 4.07 -7.08 9.19
N LYS A 136 4.45 -5.99 9.88
CA LYS A 136 3.87 -5.58 11.17
C LYS A 136 2.73 -4.60 10.94
N THR A 137 1.64 -5.05 10.31
CA THR A 137 0.50 -4.18 9.93
C THR A 137 -0.81 -4.55 10.61
N GLN A 138 -0.81 -5.58 11.48
CA GLN A 138 -2.04 -6.09 12.09
C GLN A 138 -2.78 -5.02 12.90
N VAL A 139 -2.07 -4.29 13.74
CA VAL A 139 -2.66 -3.25 14.58
C VAL A 139 -2.97 -1.98 13.78
N ARG A 140 -2.21 -1.69 12.71
CA ARG A 140 -2.27 -0.40 12.02
C ARG A 140 -3.39 -0.30 10.98
N ASN A 141 -3.62 -1.33 10.18
CA ASN A 141 -4.66 -1.27 9.15
C ASN A 141 -5.50 -2.53 8.98
N THR A 142 -5.08 -3.68 9.50
CA THR A 142 -5.93 -4.87 9.47
C THR A 142 -7.01 -4.80 10.53
N SER A 143 -6.70 -4.30 11.73
CA SER A 143 -7.69 -4.07 12.79
C SER A 143 -8.77 -3.06 12.37
N SER A 144 -8.38 -1.97 11.69
CA SER A 144 -9.35 -0.97 11.23
C SER A 144 -10.28 -1.51 10.12
N ILE A 145 -9.81 -2.45 9.29
CA ILE A 145 -10.67 -3.13 8.31
C ILE A 145 -11.65 -4.07 9.01
N ILE A 146 -11.20 -4.82 10.02
CA ILE A 146 -12.07 -5.69 10.82
C ILE A 146 -13.12 -4.84 11.55
N GLU A 147 -12.73 -3.70 12.12
CA GLU A 147 -13.64 -2.76 12.75
C GLU A 147 -14.69 -2.23 11.76
N VAL A 148 -14.28 -1.89 10.52
CA VAL A 148 -15.21 -1.48 9.46
C VAL A 148 -16.21 -2.58 9.14
N LEU A 149 -15.80 -3.85 9.05
CA LEU A 149 -16.70 -4.98 8.83
C LEU A 149 -17.71 -5.13 9.99
N SER A 150 -17.25 -5.02 11.24
CA SER A 150 -18.10 -5.05 12.42
C SER A 150 -19.12 -3.91 12.43
N LEU A 151 -18.68 -2.71 12.07
CA LEU A 151 -19.56 -1.53 11.99
C LEU A 151 -20.53 -1.62 10.82
N LEU A 152 -20.12 -2.22 9.69
CA LEU A 152 -21.01 -2.52 8.56
C LEU A 152 -22.18 -3.41 8.99
N GLU A 153 -21.91 -4.46 9.74
CA GLU A 153 -22.95 -5.35 10.28
C GLU A 153 -23.90 -4.60 11.22
N LYS A 154 -23.35 -3.79 12.11
CA LYS A 154 -24.11 -2.96 13.05
C LYS A 154 -25.03 -1.95 12.33
N TYR A 155 -24.55 -1.33 11.25
CA TYR A 155 -25.25 -0.28 10.51
C TYR A 155 -25.84 -0.78 9.17
N LYS A 156 -26.01 -2.09 8.96
CA LYS A 156 -26.46 -2.67 7.69
C LYS A 156 -27.76 -2.08 7.15
N LYS A 157 -28.70 -1.73 8.02
CA LYS A 157 -30.01 -1.12 7.66
C LYS A 157 -29.97 0.41 7.58
N ASN A 158 -28.90 1.05 8.05
CA ASN A 158 -28.83 2.50 8.13
C ASN A 158 -28.17 3.10 6.90
N LYS A 159 -28.97 3.56 5.94
CA LYS A 159 -28.51 4.19 4.70
C LYS A 159 -27.92 5.61 4.89
N ARG A 160 -28.01 6.19 6.09
CA ARG A 160 -27.37 7.48 6.43
C ARG A 160 -25.89 7.34 6.80
N VAL A 161 -25.43 6.10 6.99
CA VAL A 161 -24.01 5.81 7.27
C VAL A 161 -23.42 5.14 6.03
N ALA A 162 -22.41 5.76 5.46
CA ALA A 162 -21.60 5.21 4.40
C ALA A 162 -20.22 4.81 4.91
N PHE A 163 -19.56 3.92 4.18
CA PHE A 163 -18.22 3.46 4.49
C PHE A 163 -17.32 3.66 3.26
N ALA A 164 -16.07 4.00 3.49
CA ALA A 164 -15.08 4.17 2.45
C ALA A 164 -13.78 3.45 2.83
N VAL A 165 -13.42 2.42 2.08
CA VAL A 165 -12.14 1.72 2.22
C VAL A 165 -11.26 2.15 1.06
N VAL A 166 -10.26 2.99 1.35
CA VAL A 166 -9.49 3.71 0.34
C VAL A 166 -8.11 3.08 0.09
N ASP A 167 -7.61 3.24 -1.13
CA ASP A 167 -6.25 2.87 -1.52
C ASP A 167 -5.29 4.05 -1.38
N GLY A 168 -4.00 3.77 -1.28
CA GLY A 168 -2.95 4.79 -1.21
C GLY A 168 -2.89 5.55 0.11
N GLY A 169 -3.63 5.13 1.14
CA GLY A 169 -3.65 5.79 2.44
C GLY A 169 -2.30 5.78 3.17
N CYS A 170 -1.47 4.74 2.94
CA CYS A 170 -0.12 4.63 3.49
C CYS A 170 0.94 5.40 2.69
N THR A 171 0.64 5.83 1.47
CA THR A 171 1.63 6.38 0.54
C THR A 171 1.42 7.88 0.30
N ASN A 172 0.51 8.22 -0.58
CA ASN A 172 0.28 9.59 -1.05
C ASN A 172 -1.09 10.17 -0.66
N GLY A 173 -1.93 9.39 0.00
CA GLY A 173 -3.26 9.80 0.43
C GLY A 173 -4.26 10.01 -0.72
N ILE A 174 -3.96 9.54 -1.94
CA ILE A 174 -4.77 9.80 -3.14
C ILE A 174 -6.22 9.31 -2.98
N GLY A 175 -6.41 8.15 -2.33
CA GLY A 175 -7.75 7.63 -2.06
C GLY A 175 -8.58 8.54 -1.18
N PHE A 176 -7.97 9.18 -0.17
CA PHE A 176 -8.65 10.17 0.68
C PHE A 176 -8.96 11.47 -0.08
N VAL A 177 -8.07 11.90 -0.98
CA VAL A 177 -8.32 13.07 -1.84
C VAL A 177 -9.51 12.81 -2.77
N ALA A 178 -9.57 11.63 -3.40
CA ALA A 178 -10.69 11.23 -4.22
C ALA A 178 -12.00 11.12 -3.43
N LEU A 179 -11.95 10.54 -2.22
CA LEU A 179 -13.11 10.51 -1.32
C LEU A 179 -13.60 11.93 -1.01
N ARG A 180 -12.69 12.84 -0.63
CA ARG A 180 -13.03 14.23 -0.34
C ARG A 180 -13.73 14.91 -1.52
N ASN A 181 -13.27 14.66 -2.74
CA ASN A 181 -13.86 15.20 -3.95
C ASN A 181 -15.26 14.63 -4.23
N SER A 182 -15.52 13.38 -3.82
CA SER A 182 -16.82 12.72 -3.96
C SER A 182 -17.85 13.16 -2.91
N VAL A 183 -17.39 13.81 -1.84
CA VAL A 183 -18.24 14.28 -0.73
C VAL A 183 -18.58 15.74 -0.92
N LYS A 184 -19.85 16.10 -0.91
CA LYS A 184 -20.26 17.51 -0.94
C LYS A 184 -19.80 18.24 0.31
N ALA A 185 -19.42 19.51 0.17
CA ALA A 185 -18.74 20.37 1.16
C ALA A 185 -19.38 20.50 2.56
N LYS A 186 -20.50 19.85 2.85
CA LYS A 186 -21.21 19.91 4.14
C LYS A 186 -20.96 18.72 5.08
N LEU A 187 -20.24 17.68 4.63
CA LEU A 187 -20.05 16.47 5.42
C LEU A 187 -18.74 16.51 6.20
N LYS A 188 -18.82 16.15 7.50
CA LYS A 188 -17.62 15.89 8.31
C LYS A 188 -17.18 14.45 8.11
N ILE A 189 -15.93 14.27 7.71
CA ILE A 189 -15.26 12.95 7.60
C ILE A 189 -14.70 12.63 9.00
N TYR A 190 -15.01 11.47 9.51
CA TYR A 190 -14.54 10.96 10.80
C TYR A 190 -13.62 9.78 10.61
#